data_0f25e450deb9368a7b07436f510d374e
#
_entry.id   0f25e450deb9368a7b07436f510d374e
#
_cell.length_a   1.000
_cell.length_b   1.000
_cell.length_c   1.000
_cell.angle_alpha   90.00
_cell.angle_beta   90.00
_cell.angle_gamma   90.00
#
_symmetry.space_group_name_H-M   'P 1'
#
loop_
_entity.id
_entity.type
_entity.pdbx_description
1 polymer ?
#
loop_
_entity_poly.entity_id
_entity_poly.type
_entity_poly.pdbx_seq_one_letter_code
_entity_poly.pdbx_strand_id
1 'polypeptide(L)'
;MRKIELILVVLSLVCGLAKTSAQEVDTRGFNLIVVGDPQPQTEEQLGRLESEIMPHIATIVERYKAESDLPTAILLTGDVVWDTMSFLPRVKALFEGLGVDVYAVMGNHDHDRQSPRNERVAESHYVQAFGPKNYAVAMGQSLLIGLDNIGYRSYEDYTPQVDLRQRHWLRSVVRRTDEEKRLVVAMHAPAVDFRNGCEPQKYTRKLLRILKGRRVNFITGHRHRHAIAEIAEGVMEISVSQVNGNLWFAPLCGDGMPRAVLCIEERDGEWQWHYDILGRESNNPIYLLSDEHSREVVIKVAGWEDAWRVEWTEDGESKGAMEQFTMVDPEYMHYVEQEANYSEVIMQRLRRSAMPRNHYFRCIPSENATSVTINVTNRFGRVYSHTVE
;
A
#
# COMPACT_ATOMS: atom_id res chain seq x y z
N MET A 1 -6.17 -28.41 -27.52
CA MET A 1 -6.28 -29.25 -26.30
C MET A 1 -5.80 -28.36 -25.14
N ARG A 2 -6.73 -27.82 -24.32
CA ARG A 2 -6.41 -27.00 -23.17
C ARG A 2 -5.88 -27.91 -22.05
N LYS A 3 -4.71 -27.58 -21.52
CA LYS A 3 -4.21 -28.23 -20.30
C LYS A 3 -4.99 -27.63 -19.10
N ILE A 4 -5.81 -28.48 -18.48
CA ILE A 4 -6.49 -28.19 -17.24
C ILE A 4 -5.48 -28.46 -16.12
N GLU A 5 -4.93 -27.42 -15.51
CA GLU A 5 -4.12 -27.56 -14.30
C GLU A 5 -5.04 -27.46 -13.08
N LEU A 6 -5.19 -28.57 -12.39
CA LEU A 6 -5.94 -28.68 -11.14
C LEU A 6 -5.05 -28.15 -10.00
N ILE A 7 -5.27 -26.92 -9.56
CA ILE A 7 -4.54 -26.37 -8.41
C ILE A 7 -5.31 -26.65 -7.12
N LEU A 8 -4.71 -27.47 -6.26
CA LEU A 8 -5.21 -27.79 -4.93
C LEU A 8 -5.12 -26.56 -4.01
N VAL A 9 -6.26 -26.05 -3.57
CA VAL A 9 -6.34 -25.09 -2.45
C VAL A 9 -6.01 -25.84 -1.17
N VAL A 10 -4.88 -25.54 -0.55
CA VAL A 10 -4.49 -26.10 0.74
C VAL A 10 -5.15 -25.32 1.86
N LEU A 11 -6.34 -25.77 2.28
CA LEU A 11 -6.92 -25.37 3.57
C LEU A 11 -6.16 -26.08 4.70
N SER A 12 -5.71 -25.30 5.69
CA SER A 12 -5.28 -25.85 6.99
C SER A 12 -6.50 -26.46 7.69
N LEU A 13 -6.47 -27.77 7.91
CA LEU A 13 -7.52 -28.51 8.62
C LEU A 13 -7.67 -28.01 10.07
N VAL A 14 -8.79 -27.36 10.34
CA VAL A 14 -9.54 -27.52 11.60
C VAL A 14 -11.00 -27.71 11.20
N CYS A 15 -11.59 -28.83 11.62
CA CYS A 15 -12.87 -29.39 11.25
C CYS A 15 -14.00 -28.39 10.96
N GLY A 16 -14.49 -28.45 9.74
CA GLY A 16 -15.76 -27.88 9.31
C GLY A 16 -15.90 -28.12 7.81
N LEU A 17 -16.64 -29.17 7.41
CA LEU A 17 -16.90 -29.52 6.01
C LEU A 17 -17.74 -28.42 5.34
N ALA A 18 -17.12 -27.42 4.79
CA ALA A 18 -17.71 -26.61 3.72
C ALA A 18 -17.15 -27.13 2.37
N LYS A 19 -18.03 -27.60 1.50
CA LYS A 19 -17.70 -27.91 0.11
C LYS A 19 -17.36 -26.58 -0.57
N THR A 20 -16.07 -26.25 -0.67
CA THR A 20 -15.61 -25.23 -1.58
C THR A 20 -15.49 -25.89 -2.96
N SER A 21 -16.34 -25.49 -3.91
CA SER A 21 -16.06 -25.71 -5.33
C SER A 21 -14.68 -25.12 -5.61
N ALA A 22 -13.80 -25.88 -6.25
CA ALA A 22 -12.54 -25.34 -6.74
C ALA A 22 -12.91 -24.25 -7.77
N GLN A 23 -12.79 -22.99 -7.39
CA GLN A 23 -12.98 -21.89 -8.31
C GLN A 23 -11.80 -21.92 -9.28
N GLU A 24 -12.11 -21.99 -10.57
CA GLU A 24 -11.09 -21.98 -11.62
C GLU A 24 -10.37 -20.63 -11.55
N VAL A 25 -9.06 -20.65 -11.33
CA VAL A 25 -8.27 -19.41 -11.23
C VAL A 25 -8.08 -18.87 -12.64
N ASP A 26 -8.52 -17.62 -12.85
CA ASP A 26 -8.27 -16.93 -14.11
C ASP A 26 -6.77 -16.63 -14.26
N THR A 27 -6.11 -17.30 -15.17
CA THR A 27 -4.66 -17.17 -15.38
C THR A 27 -4.27 -15.99 -16.26
N ARG A 28 -5.23 -15.26 -16.83
CA ARG A 28 -4.97 -14.06 -17.66
C ARG A 28 -4.47 -12.89 -16.82
N GLY A 29 -4.83 -12.82 -15.53
CA GLY A 29 -4.41 -11.79 -14.62
C GLY A 29 -5.44 -11.47 -13.53
N PHE A 30 -5.24 -10.35 -12.86
CA PHE A 30 -6.13 -9.82 -11.82
C PHE A 30 -5.94 -8.31 -11.64
N ASN A 31 -6.85 -7.69 -10.88
CA ASN A 31 -6.72 -6.35 -10.33
C ASN A 31 -6.67 -6.45 -8.79
N LEU A 32 -5.71 -5.80 -8.14
CA LEU A 32 -5.58 -5.77 -6.70
C LEU A 32 -5.54 -4.34 -6.20
N ILE A 33 -6.53 -3.95 -5.41
CA ILE A 33 -6.59 -2.65 -4.75
C ILE A 33 -5.98 -2.83 -3.36
N VAL A 34 -4.84 -2.21 -3.12
CA VAL A 34 -4.14 -2.29 -1.83
C VAL A 34 -4.45 -1.05 -1.01
N VAL A 35 -5.01 -1.26 0.15
CA VAL A 35 -5.43 -0.22 1.09
C VAL A 35 -4.50 -0.24 2.30
N GLY A 36 -3.75 0.84 2.48
CA GLY A 36 -2.84 1.00 3.61
C GLY A 36 -3.57 1.50 4.85
N ASP A 37 -3.40 0.80 5.94
CA ASP A 37 -3.68 1.19 7.33
C ASP A 37 -4.93 2.09 7.51
N PRO A 38 -6.16 1.57 7.33
CA PRO A 38 -7.40 2.36 7.48
C PRO A 38 -7.57 2.96 8.87
N GLN A 39 -7.24 2.26 9.91
CA GLN A 39 -7.10 2.65 11.32
C GLN A 39 -8.19 3.58 11.89
N PRO A 40 -9.51 3.36 11.73
CA PRO A 40 -10.47 4.12 12.49
C PRO A 40 -10.42 3.74 13.97
N GLN A 41 -10.42 4.76 14.86
CA GLN A 41 -10.44 4.62 16.32
C GLN A 41 -11.76 5.03 16.93
N THR A 42 -12.45 5.99 16.30
CA THR A 42 -13.70 6.57 16.77
C THR A 42 -14.84 6.33 15.78
N GLU A 43 -16.10 6.46 16.22
CA GLU A 43 -17.27 6.38 15.35
C GLU A 43 -17.24 7.44 14.24
N GLU A 44 -16.71 8.63 14.53
CA GLU A 44 -16.50 9.69 13.55
C GLU A 44 -15.54 9.24 12.45
N GLN A 45 -14.39 8.67 12.83
CA GLN A 45 -13.38 8.18 11.87
C GLN A 45 -13.91 7.02 11.05
N LEU A 46 -14.67 6.10 11.67
CA LEU A 46 -15.34 5.03 10.95
C LEU A 46 -16.39 5.57 9.96
N GLY A 47 -17.17 6.58 10.36
CA GLY A 47 -18.10 7.27 9.47
C GLY A 47 -17.39 7.98 8.31
N ARG A 48 -16.21 8.53 8.54
CA ARG A 48 -15.37 9.12 7.48
C ARG A 48 -14.79 8.05 6.53
N LEU A 49 -14.40 6.89 7.05
CA LEU A 49 -14.00 5.75 6.20
C LEU A 49 -15.16 5.40 5.24
N GLU A 50 -16.37 5.28 5.78
CA GLU A 50 -17.58 4.94 5.02
C GLU A 50 -17.97 6.03 3.99
N SER A 51 -17.89 7.31 4.37
CA SER A 51 -18.40 8.42 3.54
C SER A 51 -17.37 9.05 2.62
N GLU A 52 -16.08 9.01 2.96
CA GLU A 52 -15.02 9.68 2.17
C GLU A 52 -14.22 8.66 1.33
N ILE A 53 -13.87 7.49 1.90
CA ILE A 53 -12.92 6.55 1.31
C ILE A 53 -13.63 5.45 0.52
N MET A 54 -14.67 4.85 1.11
CA MET A 54 -15.37 3.73 0.46
C MET A 54 -15.99 4.10 -0.89
N PRO A 55 -16.62 5.30 -1.10
CA PRO A 55 -17.12 5.68 -2.42
C PRO A 55 -16.04 5.75 -3.49
N HIS A 56 -14.84 6.23 -3.13
CA HIS A 56 -13.70 6.27 -4.05
C HIS A 56 -13.26 4.87 -4.46
N ILE A 57 -13.10 3.95 -3.49
CA ILE A 57 -12.74 2.54 -3.78
C ILE A 57 -13.83 1.86 -4.61
N ALA A 58 -15.11 2.16 -4.35
CA ALA A 58 -16.23 1.66 -5.16
C ALA A 58 -16.09 2.09 -6.63
N THR A 59 -15.73 3.34 -6.88
CA THR A 59 -15.48 3.84 -8.25
C THR A 59 -14.36 3.06 -8.96
N ILE A 60 -13.28 2.72 -8.25
CA ILE A 60 -12.18 1.91 -8.80
C ILE A 60 -12.66 0.49 -9.12
N VAL A 61 -13.41 -0.13 -8.21
CA VAL A 61 -13.97 -1.48 -8.42
C VAL A 61 -14.90 -1.49 -9.65
N GLU A 62 -15.78 -0.53 -9.78
CA GLU A 62 -16.69 -0.43 -10.93
C GLU A 62 -15.93 -0.14 -12.25
N ARG A 63 -14.89 0.69 -12.19
CA ARG A 63 -14.00 0.91 -13.34
C ARG A 63 -13.35 -0.40 -13.80
N TYR A 64 -12.77 -1.18 -12.90
CA TYR A 64 -12.16 -2.46 -13.25
C TYR A 64 -13.16 -3.47 -13.81
N LYS A 65 -14.38 -3.53 -13.24
CA LYS A 65 -15.45 -4.37 -13.78
C LYS A 65 -15.89 -3.95 -15.20
N ALA A 66 -15.83 -2.65 -15.48
CA ALA A 66 -16.18 -2.12 -16.81
C ALA A 66 -15.07 -2.33 -17.85
N GLU A 67 -13.80 -2.26 -17.43
CA GLU A 67 -12.63 -2.37 -18.31
C GLU A 67 -12.27 -3.83 -18.65
N SER A 68 -12.54 -4.77 -17.75
CA SER A 68 -12.19 -6.18 -17.95
C SER A 68 -13.06 -7.12 -17.10
N ASP A 69 -13.12 -8.40 -17.52
CA ASP A 69 -13.73 -9.50 -16.77
C ASP A 69 -12.75 -10.17 -15.79
N LEU A 70 -11.57 -9.59 -15.58
CA LEU A 70 -10.56 -10.13 -14.69
C LEU A 70 -11.00 -10.00 -13.21
N PRO A 71 -10.64 -10.96 -12.35
CA PRO A 71 -10.91 -10.88 -10.95
C PRO A 71 -10.34 -9.60 -10.34
N THR A 72 -11.15 -8.94 -9.52
CA THR A 72 -10.74 -7.79 -8.73
C THR A 72 -10.80 -8.17 -7.25
N ALA A 73 -9.77 -7.81 -6.48
CA ALA A 73 -9.72 -8.05 -5.06
C ALA A 73 -9.17 -6.82 -4.30
N ILE A 74 -9.43 -6.79 -3.00
CA ILE A 74 -8.91 -5.77 -2.09
C ILE A 74 -7.96 -6.44 -1.10
N LEU A 75 -6.81 -5.79 -0.83
CA LEU A 75 -5.85 -6.20 0.19
C LEU A 75 -5.69 -5.08 1.23
N LEU A 76 -6.02 -5.37 2.48
CA LEU A 76 -5.75 -4.49 3.63
C LEU A 76 -4.40 -4.85 4.22
N THR A 77 -3.48 -3.90 4.33
CA THR A 77 -2.09 -4.15 4.78
C THR A 77 -1.91 -4.16 6.30
N GLY A 78 -2.97 -4.41 7.04
CA GLY A 78 -2.96 -4.43 8.51
C GLY A 78 -3.31 -3.07 9.11
N ASP A 79 -3.30 -3.02 10.44
CA ASP A 79 -3.83 -1.89 11.18
C ASP A 79 -5.20 -1.48 10.63
N VAL A 80 -6.07 -2.50 10.50
CA VAL A 80 -7.44 -2.35 9.97
C VAL A 80 -8.25 -1.42 10.87
N VAL A 81 -7.97 -1.47 12.17
CA VAL A 81 -8.51 -0.57 13.19
C VAL A 81 -7.38 -0.01 14.06
N TRP A 82 -7.66 1.05 14.83
CA TRP A 82 -6.74 1.54 15.86
C TRP A 82 -7.26 1.14 17.24
N ASP A 83 -6.90 -0.06 17.69
CA ASP A 83 -7.18 -0.62 19.01
C ASP A 83 -8.69 -0.77 19.36
N THR A 84 -9.61 -0.47 18.45
CA THR A 84 -11.06 -0.58 18.68
C THR A 84 -11.58 -1.87 18.05
N MET A 85 -11.45 -2.97 18.75
CA MET A 85 -11.72 -4.33 18.25
C MET A 85 -13.16 -4.52 17.72
N SER A 86 -14.14 -3.81 18.28
CA SER A 86 -15.53 -3.85 17.83
C SER A 86 -15.73 -3.31 16.41
N PHE A 87 -14.76 -2.57 15.88
CA PHE A 87 -14.81 -2.05 14.52
C PHE A 87 -14.34 -3.06 13.47
N LEU A 88 -13.55 -4.08 13.84
CA LEU A 88 -13.04 -5.08 12.89
C LEU A 88 -14.13 -5.68 11.99
N PRO A 89 -15.25 -6.22 12.52
CA PRO A 89 -16.31 -6.77 11.67
C PRO A 89 -17.03 -5.69 10.84
N ARG A 90 -17.10 -4.46 11.34
CA ARG A 90 -17.75 -3.34 10.64
C ARG A 90 -16.88 -2.88 9.45
N VAL A 91 -15.59 -2.68 9.66
CA VAL A 91 -14.66 -2.33 8.59
C VAL A 91 -14.64 -3.43 7.54
N LYS A 92 -14.57 -4.70 7.94
CA LYS A 92 -14.66 -5.83 7.00
C LYS A 92 -15.94 -5.75 6.15
N ALA A 93 -17.08 -5.53 6.77
CA ALA A 93 -18.37 -5.46 6.08
C ALA A 93 -18.42 -4.31 5.06
N LEU A 94 -17.80 -3.15 5.35
CA LEU A 94 -17.68 -2.04 4.38
C LEU A 94 -16.98 -2.49 3.10
N PHE A 95 -15.81 -3.14 3.23
CA PHE A 95 -15.05 -3.59 2.07
C PHE A 95 -15.73 -4.76 1.34
N GLU A 96 -16.27 -5.75 2.05
CA GLU A 96 -17.03 -6.86 1.45
C GLU A 96 -18.30 -6.39 0.72
N GLY A 97 -18.89 -5.27 1.18
CA GLY A 97 -20.04 -4.63 0.54
C GLY A 97 -19.78 -4.15 -0.90
N LEU A 98 -18.52 -4.05 -1.32
CA LEU A 98 -18.13 -3.73 -2.70
C LEU A 98 -18.25 -4.93 -3.68
N GLY A 99 -18.57 -6.12 -3.16
CA GLY A 99 -18.81 -7.31 -3.99
C GLY A 99 -17.59 -7.84 -4.69
N VAL A 100 -16.42 -7.72 -4.06
CA VAL A 100 -15.12 -8.30 -4.47
C VAL A 100 -14.47 -9.03 -3.30
N ASP A 101 -13.54 -9.93 -3.58
CA ASP A 101 -12.79 -10.63 -2.54
C ASP A 101 -11.96 -9.64 -1.69
N VAL A 102 -11.98 -9.82 -0.37
CA VAL A 102 -11.25 -8.99 0.59
C VAL A 102 -10.26 -9.84 1.37
N TYR A 103 -8.99 -9.51 1.24
CA TYR A 103 -7.88 -10.11 1.98
C TYR A 103 -7.31 -9.09 2.96
N ALA A 104 -6.82 -9.56 4.10
CA ALA A 104 -6.20 -8.69 5.09
C ALA A 104 -5.01 -9.38 5.74
N VAL A 105 -4.00 -8.63 6.12
CA VAL A 105 -2.98 -9.05 7.07
C VAL A 105 -3.20 -8.35 8.40
N MET A 106 -2.71 -8.95 9.48
CA MET A 106 -2.89 -8.41 10.81
C MET A 106 -1.80 -7.39 11.13
N GLY A 107 -2.20 -6.21 11.62
CA GLY A 107 -1.30 -5.18 12.11
C GLY A 107 -1.15 -5.19 13.63
N ASN A 108 -0.29 -4.30 14.16
CA ASN A 108 -0.08 -4.22 15.61
C ASN A 108 -1.27 -3.60 16.35
N HIS A 109 -2.04 -2.72 15.71
CA HIS A 109 -3.25 -2.12 16.27
C HIS A 109 -4.50 -3.01 16.14
N ASP A 110 -4.41 -4.14 15.45
CA ASP A 110 -5.47 -5.14 15.36
C ASP A 110 -5.47 -6.15 16.53
N HIS A 111 -4.55 -5.96 17.48
CA HIS A 111 -4.47 -6.75 18.72
C HIS A 111 -5.27 -6.07 19.85
N ASP A 112 -5.99 -6.87 20.65
CA ASP A 112 -6.70 -6.36 21.81
C ASP A 112 -5.72 -5.91 22.91
N ARG A 113 -5.64 -4.58 23.12
CA ARG A 113 -4.78 -3.95 24.14
C ARG A 113 -5.10 -4.38 25.57
N GLN A 114 -6.34 -4.76 25.83
CA GLN A 114 -6.79 -5.15 27.15
C GLN A 114 -6.45 -6.61 27.46
N SER A 115 -5.98 -7.36 26.46
CA SER A 115 -5.61 -8.75 26.68
C SER A 115 -4.34 -8.84 27.54
N PRO A 116 -4.30 -9.76 28.50
CA PRO A 116 -3.06 -10.07 29.21
C PRO A 116 -2.04 -10.58 28.18
N ARG A 117 -0.74 -10.47 28.48
CA ARG A 117 0.43 -10.87 27.67
C ARG A 117 0.30 -12.25 27.00
N ASN A 118 -0.68 -12.40 26.12
CA ASN A 118 -1.04 -13.63 25.45
C ASN A 118 -1.51 -13.29 24.03
N GLU A 119 -0.62 -13.48 23.08
CA GLU A 119 -0.87 -13.21 21.65
C GLU A 119 -2.16 -13.88 21.15
N ARG A 120 -2.39 -15.16 21.51
CA ARG A 120 -3.56 -15.90 21.08
C ARG A 120 -4.89 -15.28 21.54
N VAL A 121 -4.90 -14.63 22.69
CA VAL A 121 -6.10 -13.91 23.16
C VAL A 121 -6.20 -12.56 22.46
N ALA A 122 -5.07 -11.85 22.34
CA ALA A 122 -5.03 -10.53 21.69
C ALA A 122 -5.44 -10.56 20.20
N GLU A 123 -5.12 -11.62 19.48
CA GLU A 123 -5.45 -11.82 18.06
C GLU A 123 -6.89 -12.32 17.82
N SER A 124 -7.61 -12.73 18.87
CA SER A 124 -8.88 -13.48 18.74
C SER A 124 -9.97 -12.71 17.99
N HIS A 125 -10.09 -11.42 18.21
CA HIS A 125 -11.07 -10.56 17.51
C HIS A 125 -10.77 -10.45 16.02
N TYR A 126 -9.48 -10.28 15.66
CA TYR A 126 -9.06 -10.26 14.28
C TYR A 126 -9.34 -11.60 13.59
N VAL A 127 -8.93 -12.71 14.21
CA VAL A 127 -9.15 -14.07 13.68
C VAL A 127 -10.64 -14.38 13.52
N GLN A 128 -11.48 -13.91 14.46
CA GLN A 128 -12.93 -14.04 14.32
C GLN A 128 -13.50 -13.26 13.14
N ALA A 129 -12.99 -12.06 12.88
CA ALA A 129 -13.46 -11.20 11.80
C ALA A 129 -12.91 -11.65 10.43
N PHE A 130 -11.60 -11.81 10.31
CA PHE A 130 -10.90 -12.02 9.03
C PHE A 130 -10.45 -13.46 8.76
N GLY A 131 -10.56 -14.36 9.75
CA GLY A 131 -10.10 -15.73 9.62
C GLY A 131 -8.59 -15.90 9.89
N PRO A 132 -7.97 -16.90 9.30
CA PRO A 132 -6.55 -17.22 9.57
C PRO A 132 -5.62 -16.05 9.21
N LYS A 133 -4.71 -15.69 10.13
CA LYS A 133 -3.71 -14.64 9.93
C LYS A 133 -2.56 -15.01 8.97
N ASN A 134 -2.48 -16.28 8.59
CA ASN A 134 -1.56 -16.76 7.54
C ASN A 134 -2.36 -17.57 6.54
N TYR A 135 -2.29 -17.18 5.28
CA TYR A 135 -3.05 -17.81 4.19
C TYR A 135 -2.30 -17.71 2.87
N ALA A 136 -2.73 -18.49 1.88
CA ALA A 136 -2.23 -18.41 0.51
C ALA A 136 -3.38 -18.60 -0.47
N VAL A 137 -3.49 -17.70 -1.45
CA VAL A 137 -4.57 -17.67 -2.45
C VAL A 137 -3.96 -17.48 -3.83
N ALA A 138 -4.37 -18.30 -4.77
CA ALA A 138 -3.95 -18.15 -6.16
C ALA A 138 -4.69 -16.98 -6.82
N MET A 139 -3.96 -16.10 -7.48
CA MET A 139 -4.46 -14.92 -8.19
C MET A 139 -3.70 -14.79 -9.51
N GLY A 140 -4.37 -14.98 -10.65
CA GLY A 140 -3.68 -14.93 -11.93
C GLY A 140 -2.49 -15.88 -12.00
N GLN A 141 -1.35 -15.39 -12.46
CA GLN A 141 -0.07 -16.11 -12.46
C GLN A 141 0.74 -15.85 -11.18
N SER A 142 0.11 -15.27 -10.16
CA SER A 142 0.69 -14.98 -8.85
C SER A 142 0.07 -15.84 -7.75
N LEU A 143 0.75 -15.90 -6.61
CA LEU A 143 0.23 -16.44 -5.35
C LEU A 143 0.29 -15.34 -4.29
N LEU A 144 -0.87 -14.90 -3.81
CA LEU A 144 -0.96 -14.01 -2.64
C LEU A 144 -0.76 -14.83 -1.37
N ILE A 145 0.19 -14.43 -0.55
CA ILE A 145 0.53 -15.01 0.74
C ILE A 145 0.34 -13.93 1.79
N GLY A 146 -0.71 -14.02 2.60
CA GLY A 146 -0.86 -13.22 3.81
C GLY A 146 -0.03 -13.84 4.93
N LEU A 147 0.83 -13.05 5.56
CA LEU A 147 1.76 -13.51 6.59
C LEU A 147 1.77 -12.51 7.75
N ASP A 148 1.25 -12.94 8.90
CA ASP A 148 1.40 -12.18 10.13
C ASP A 148 2.88 -12.08 10.51
N ASN A 149 3.37 -10.84 10.62
CA ASN A 149 4.75 -10.58 11.00
C ASN A 149 4.87 -9.70 12.25
N ILE A 150 3.82 -9.67 13.09
CA ILE A 150 3.81 -8.97 14.36
C ILE A 150 3.91 -9.98 15.51
N GLY A 151 5.05 -10.04 16.15
CA GLY A 151 5.19 -10.79 17.41
C GLY A 151 4.76 -9.93 18.59
N TYR A 152 3.51 -10.07 18.99
CA TYR A 152 2.87 -9.25 20.01
C TYR A 152 3.09 -9.81 21.40
N ARG A 153 3.47 -8.96 22.36
CA ARG A 153 3.55 -9.28 23.79
C ARG A 153 2.62 -8.39 24.61
N SER A 154 2.55 -7.11 24.25
CA SER A 154 1.64 -6.12 24.81
C SER A 154 1.54 -4.93 23.87
N TYR A 155 0.69 -3.97 24.16
CA TYR A 155 0.45 -2.78 23.34
C TYR A 155 1.72 -2.03 22.91
N GLU A 156 2.69 -1.88 23.83
CA GLU A 156 3.94 -1.16 23.58
C GLU A 156 5.14 -2.10 23.34
N ASP A 157 4.93 -3.42 23.46
CA ASP A 157 5.97 -4.44 23.33
C ASP A 157 5.58 -5.43 22.23
N TYR A 158 5.81 -5.04 20.99
CA TYR A 158 5.73 -5.93 19.84
C TYR A 158 7.02 -5.83 19.01
N THR A 159 7.32 -6.88 18.29
CA THR A 159 8.52 -6.95 17.45
C THR A 159 8.16 -7.54 16.09
N PRO A 160 8.54 -6.91 15.00
CA PRO A 160 8.41 -7.52 13.67
C PRO A 160 9.19 -8.83 13.60
N GLN A 161 8.47 -9.95 13.40
CA GLN A 161 9.06 -11.29 13.34
C GLN A 161 8.15 -12.26 12.59
N VAL A 162 8.75 -13.35 12.11
CA VAL A 162 8.04 -14.52 11.58
C VAL A 162 8.57 -15.74 12.35
N ASP A 163 7.69 -16.45 13.02
CA ASP A 163 8.06 -17.55 13.90
C ASP A 163 8.49 -18.82 13.15
N LEU A 164 8.87 -19.85 13.85
CA LEU A 164 9.35 -21.09 13.25
C LEU A 164 8.22 -21.87 12.55
N ARG A 165 7.00 -21.85 13.10
CA ARG A 165 5.84 -22.55 12.55
C ARG A 165 5.41 -21.90 11.24
N GLN A 166 5.32 -20.57 11.23
CA GLN A 166 5.03 -19.77 10.03
C GLN A 166 6.06 -20.02 8.92
N ARG A 167 7.35 -20.06 9.27
CA ARG A 167 8.42 -20.35 8.30
C ARG A 167 8.37 -21.78 7.74
N HIS A 168 7.96 -22.76 8.56
CA HIS A 168 7.74 -24.12 8.09
C HIS A 168 6.52 -24.21 7.15
N TRP A 169 5.43 -23.52 7.53
CA TRP A 169 4.24 -23.42 6.70
C TRP A 169 4.57 -22.75 5.35
N LEU A 170 5.23 -21.57 5.38
CA LEU A 170 5.64 -20.85 4.16
C LEU A 170 6.52 -21.71 3.26
N ARG A 171 7.49 -22.44 3.81
CA ARG A 171 8.33 -23.37 3.04
C ARG A 171 7.49 -24.45 2.37
N SER A 172 6.45 -24.94 3.04
CA SER A 172 5.52 -25.92 2.46
C SER A 172 4.69 -25.31 1.33
N VAL A 173 4.20 -24.08 1.49
CA VAL A 173 3.49 -23.33 0.45
C VAL A 173 4.38 -23.15 -0.77
N VAL A 174 5.57 -22.56 -0.60
CA VAL A 174 6.51 -22.30 -1.70
C VAL A 174 6.88 -23.55 -2.49
N ARG A 175 7.13 -24.68 -1.81
CA ARG A 175 7.48 -25.95 -2.48
C ARG A 175 6.35 -26.55 -3.31
N ARG A 176 5.09 -26.21 -3.01
CA ARG A 176 3.91 -26.69 -3.76
C ARG A 176 3.48 -25.73 -4.85
N THR A 177 4.06 -24.54 -4.88
CA THR A 177 3.75 -23.49 -5.85
C THR A 177 4.70 -23.63 -7.04
N ASP A 178 4.14 -23.57 -8.23
CA ASP A 178 4.89 -23.53 -9.48
C ASP A 178 6.00 -22.47 -9.41
N GLU A 179 7.20 -22.83 -9.90
CA GLU A 179 8.38 -21.96 -9.83
C GLU A 179 8.21 -20.67 -10.62
N GLU A 180 7.45 -20.70 -11.70
CA GLU A 180 7.18 -19.54 -12.55
C GLU A 180 6.23 -18.53 -11.89
N LYS A 181 5.41 -18.96 -10.91
CA LYS A 181 4.48 -18.05 -10.23
C LYS A 181 5.21 -17.01 -9.40
N ARG A 182 4.80 -15.77 -9.55
CA ARG A 182 5.21 -14.67 -8.68
C ARG A 182 4.62 -14.87 -7.28
N LEU A 183 5.41 -14.65 -6.25
CA LEU A 183 4.96 -14.67 -4.86
C LEU A 183 4.70 -13.25 -4.36
N VAL A 184 3.47 -12.95 -4.01
CA VAL A 184 3.04 -11.69 -3.40
C VAL A 184 2.94 -11.92 -1.90
N VAL A 185 3.91 -11.45 -1.14
CA VAL A 185 3.95 -11.66 0.31
C VAL A 185 3.45 -10.40 1.00
N ALA A 186 2.18 -10.42 1.38
CA ALA A 186 1.56 -9.34 2.14
C ALA A 186 1.89 -9.50 3.64
N MET A 187 2.41 -8.43 4.24
CA MET A 187 2.75 -8.33 5.66
C MET A 187 2.44 -6.93 6.15
N HIS A 188 2.29 -6.75 7.47
CA HIS A 188 2.09 -5.40 8.00
C HIS A 188 3.40 -4.63 8.14
N ALA A 189 4.33 -5.11 8.94
CA ALA A 189 5.61 -4.43 9.14
C ALA A 189 6.56 -4.61 7.93
N PRO A 190 7.35 -3.57 7.57
CA PRO A 190 8.22 -3.59 6.40
C PRO A 190 9.27 -4.70 6.42
N ALA A 191 9.53 -5.27 5.24
CA ALA A 191 10.56 -6.28 5.03
C ALA A 191 11.98 -5.69 5.14
N VAL A 192 12.17 -4.41 4.80
CA VAL A 192 13.46 -3.72 4.91
C VAL A 192 13.44 -2.60 5.93
N ASP A 193 14.62 -2.15 6.33
CA ASP A 193 14.78 -0.93 7.12
C ASP A 193 15.02 0.26 6.19
N PHE A 194 13.93 0.97 5.83
CA PHE A 194 13.99 2.16 4.97
C PHE A 194 14.78 3.34 5.57
N ARG A 195 15.18 3.27 6.84
CA ARG A 195 16.01 4.30 7.49
C ARG A 195 17.50 4.03 7.33
N ASN A 196 17.87 2.77 7.09
CA ASN A 196 19.25 2.30 7.02
C ASN A 196 19.54 1.63 5.67
N GLY A 197 19.36 2.38 4.58
CA GLY A 197 19.76 1.93 3.24
C GLY A 197 18.98 0.72 2.71
N CYS A 198 17.73 0.54 3.15
CA CYS A 198 16.87 -0.56 2.74
C CYS A 198 17.43 -1.96 3.05
N GLU A 199 18.20 -2.08 4.13
CA GLU A 199 18.72 -3.38 4.56
C GLU A 199 17.58 -4.34 4.98
N PRO A 200 17.60 -5.61 4.55
CA PRO A 200 16.59 -6.58 4.96
C PRO A 200 16.55 -6.77 6.48
N GLN A 201 15.35 -6.71 7.05
CA GLN A 201 15.11 -6.97 8.46
C GLN A 201 15.60 -8.38 8.87
N LYS A 202 15.90 -8.58 10.14
CA LYS A 202 16.38 -9.88 10.65
C LYS A 202 15.46 -11.05 10.30
N TYR A 203 14.16 -10.84 10.36
CA TYR A 203 13.17 -11.86 9.99
C TYR A 203 13.09 -12.03 8.47
N THR A 204 13.20 -10.95 7.69
CA THR A 204 13.20 -10.98 6.23
C THR A 204 14.35 -11.79 5.68
N ARG A 205 15.56 -11.67 6.24
CA ARG A 205 16.70 -12.53 5.85
C ARG A 205 16.40 -14.02 5.97
N LYS A 206 15.52 -14.42 6.91
CA LYS A 206 15.05 -15.81 7.06
C LYS A 206 14.02 -16.17 5.98
N LEU A 207 13.14 -15.22 5.62
CA LEU A 207 12.18 -15.40 4.53
C LEU A 207 12.88 -15.53 3.18
N LEU A 208 13.84 -14.67 2.89
CA LEU A 208 14.62 -14.69 1.63
C LEU A 208 15.31 -16.04 1.38
N ARG A 209 15.72 -16.75 2.45
CA ARG A 209 16.26 -18.12 2.30
C ARG A 209 15.20 -19.14 1.86
N ILE A 210 13.93 -18.93 2.22
CA ILE A 210 12.81 -19.80 1.82
C ILE A 210 12.35 -19.45 0.40
N LEU A 211 12.41 -18.17 0.05
CA LEU A 211 11.92 -17.58 -1.19
C LEU A 211 13.00 -17.53 -2.29
N LYS A 212 14.19 -18.09 -2.01
CA LYS A 212 15.34 -18.04 -2.94
C LYS A 212 14.98 -18.57 -4.33
N GLY A 213 15.35 -17.80 -5.35
CA GLY A 213 15.12 -18.15 -6.76
C GLY A 213 13.71 -17.84 -7.26
N ARG A 214 12.86 -17.21 -6.43
CA ARG A 214 11.49 -16.84 -6.81
C ARG A 214 11.38 -15.34 -7.10
N ARG A 215 10.47 -14.97 -7.99
CA ARG A 215 10.03 -13.56 -8.13
C ARG A 215 9.13 -13.22 -6.95
N VAL A 216 9.50 -12.23 -6.15
CA VAL A 216 8.80 -11.89 -4.90
C VAL A 216 8.51 -10.41 -4.82
N ASN A 217 7.25 -10.06 -4.55
CA ASN A 217 6.85 -8.72 -4.15
C ASN A 217 6.33 -8.75 -2.72
N PHE A 218 7.04 -8.08 -1.80
CA PHE A 218 6.50 -7.77 -0.49
C PHE A 218 5.58 -6.56 -0.60
N ILE A 219 4.38 -6.66 -0.01
CA ILE A 219 3.43 -5.54 0.12
C ILE A 219 3.25 -5.29 1.60
N THR A 220 3.57 -4.08 2.06
CA THR A 220 3.59 -3.74 3.49
C THR A 220 2.95 -2.39 3.78
N GLY A 221 2.47 -2.19 5.01
CA GLY A 221 1.95 -0.93 5.56
C GLY A 221 2.81 -0.38 6.70
N HIS A 222 2.19 -0.08 7.87
CA HIS A 222 2.83 0.24 9.14
C HIS A 222 3.60 1.58 9.20
N ARG A 223 4.25 1.95 8.13
CA ARG A 223 5.07 3.17 8.10
C ARG A 223 4.31 4.42 7.69
N HIS A 224 3.10 4.22 7.22
CA HIS A 224 2.21 5.30 6.77
C HIS A 224 2.85 6.17 5.66
N ARG A 225 3.66 5.54 4.78
CA ARG A 225 4.44 6.22 3.74
C ARG A 225 4.61 5.34 2.54
N HIS A 226 4.61 5.97 1.39
CA HIS A 226 5.05 5.30 0.18
C HIS A 226 6.57 5.12 0.17
N ALA A 227 7.03 3.90 -0.11
CA ALA A 227 8.42 3.61 -0.39
C ALA A 227 8.56 2.31 -1.17
N ILE A 228 9.53 2.27 -2.07
CA ILE A 228 9.92 1.07 -2.81
C ILE A 228 11.38 0.73 -2.50
N ALA A 229 11.66 -0.56 -2.36
CA ALA A 229 13.01 -1.07 -2.20
C ALA A 229 13.22 -2.30 -3.08
N GLU A 230 14.26 -2.29 -3.89
CA GLU A 230 14.78 -3.48 -4.54
C GLU A 230 15.71 -4.19 -3.56
N ILE A 231 15.31 -5.39 -3.11
CA ILE A 231 16.01 -6.14 -2.05
C ILE A 231 17.07 -7.06 -2.63
N ALA A 232 16.77 -7.66 -3.77
CA ALA A 232 17.62 -8.54 -4.54
C ALA A 232 17.04 -8.68 -5.95
N GLU A 233 17.76 -9.33 -6.86
CA GLU A 233 17.24 -9.63 -8.19
C GLU A 233 15.88 -10.37 -8.11
N GLY A 234 14.86 -9.80 -8.72
CA GLY A 234 13.49 -10.33 -8.70
C GLY A 234 12.76 -10.23 -7.36
N VAL A 235 13.31 -9.51 -6.38
CA VAL A 235 12.72 -9.33 -5.05
C VAL A 235 12.62 -7.85 -4.72
N MET A 236 11.40 -7.35 -4.54
CA MET A 236 11.17 -5.96 -4.16
C MET A 236 10.13 -5.84 -3.05
N GLU A 237 10.12 -4.70 -2.38
CA GLU A 237 9.08 -4.29 -1.44
C GLU A 237 8.39 -3.02 -1.91
N ILE A 238 7.07 -3.00 -1.80
CA ILE A 238 6.23 -1.80 -1.90
C ILE A 238 5.60 -1.58 -0.52
N SER A 239 6.05 -0.55 0.19
CA SER A 239 5.42 -0.07 1.41
C SER A 239 4.40 1.00 1.04
N VAL A 240 3.13 0.77 1.38
CA VAL A 240 2.04 1.66 0.98
C VAL A 240 1.79 2.77 1.99
N SER A 241 1.31 3.91 1.51
CA SER A 241 0.87 5.02 2.33
C SER A 241 -0.46 4.70 3.02
N GLN A 242 -0.79 5.44 4.09
CA GLN A 242 -2.11 5.34 4.72
C GLN A 242 -3.21 5.92 3.82
N VAL A 243 -4.34 5.21 3.73
CA VAL A 243 -5.51 5.68 2.99
C VAL A 243 -6.22 6.85 3.67
N ASN A 244 -6.05 7.01 4.97
CA ASN A 244 -6.70 8.04 5.79
C ASN A 244 -5.89 9.34 5.93
N GLY A 245 -4.76 9.47 5.23
CA GLY A 245 -3.80 10.56 5.41
C GLY A 245 -2.91 10.33 6.62
N ASN A 246 -2.70 11.32 7.50
CA ASN A 246 -1.97 11.06 8.74
C ASN A 246 -2.94 10.80 9.90
N LEU A 247 -3.26 9.52 10.11
CA LEU A 247 -4.04 9.03 11.26
C LEU A 247 -5.40 9.75 11.44
N TRP A 248 -6.07 10.12 10.33
CA TRP A 248 -7.32 10.88 10.30
C TRP A 248 -7.21 12.36 10.76
N PHE A 249 -6.03 12.79 11.22
CA PHE A 249 -5.80 14.17 11.67
C PHE A 249 -5.37 15.12 10.55
N ALA A 250 -4.73 14.59 9.50
CA ALA A 250 -4.37 15.36 8.32
C ALA A 250 -4.73 14.60 7.03
N PRO A 251 -5.13 15.30 5.94
CA PRO A 251 -5.51 14.66 4.67
C PRO A 251 -4.32 14.15 3.87
N LEU A 252 -3.10 14.47 4.29
CA LEU A 252 -1.84 14.01 3.71
C LEU A 252 -1.09 13.14 4.71
N CYS A 253 -0.33 12.18 4.23
CA CYS A 253 0.68 11.48 5.02
C CYS A 253 1.84 12.43 5.37
N GLY A 254 2.60 12.09 6.42
CA GLY A 254 3.70 12.96 6.88
C GLY A 254 4.87 13.12 5.90
N ASP A 255 4.89 12.34 4.84
CA ASP A 255 5.81 12.46 3.70
C ASP A 255 5.23 13.28 2.54
N GLY A 256 4.06 13.86 2.69
CA GLY A 256 3.37 14.63 1.65
C GLY A 256 2.55 13.77 0.66
N MET A 257 2.51 12.44 0.83
CA MET A 257 1.67 11.59 0.00
C MET A 257 0.19 11.87 0.29
N PRO A 258 -0.64 12.18 -0.73
CA PRO A 258 -2.06 12.35 -0.56
C PRO A 258 -2.74 11.03 -0.19
N ARG A 259 -3.98 11.10 0.30
CA ARG A 259 -4.84 9.92 0.46
C ARG A 259 -4.96 9.19 -0.86
N ALA A 260 -4.58 7.93 -0.90
CA ALA A 260 -4.59 7.13 -2.10
C ALA A 260 -4.67 5.64 -1.78
N VAL A 261 -5.04 4.84 -2.76
CA VAL A 261 -4.89 3.38 -2.74
C VAL A 261 -3.92 2.97 -3.84
N LEU A 262 -3.15 1.90 -3.60
CA LEU A 262 -2.26 1.35 -4.62
C LEU A 262 -3.04 0.35 -5.46
N CYS A 263 -3.16 0.59 -6.75
CA CYS A 263 -3.74 -0.32 -7.72
C CYS A 263 -2.64 -1.12 -8.40
N ILE A 264 -2.69 -2.44 -8.28
CA ILE A 264 -1.78 -3.38 -8.95
C ILE A 264 -2.58 -4.16 -9.98
N GLU A 265 -2.06 -4.23 -11.19
CA GLU A 265 -2.64 -4.95 -12.31
C GLU A 265 -1.68 -6.02 -12.79
N GLU A 266 -2.16 -7.26 -12.88
CA GLU A 266 -1.45 -8.32 -13.56
C GLU A 266 -2.13 -8.61 -14.90
N ARG A 267 -1.35 -8.64 -15.97
CA ARG A 267 -1.78 -9.00 -17.31
C ARG A 267 -0.75 -9.96 -17.90
N ASP A 268 -1.15 -11.19 -18.17
CA ASP A 268 -0.26 -12.25 -18.72
C ASP A 268 1.05 -12.43 -17.92
N GLY A 269 0.99 -12.28 -16.60
CA GLY A 269 2.13 -12.40 -15.67
C GLY A 269 2.99 -11.16 -15.51
N GLU A 270 2.73 -10.11 -16.29
CA GLU A 270 3.39 -8.82 -16.11
C GLU A 270 2.62 -7.94 -15.15
N TRP A 271 3.36 -7.21 -14.31
CA TRP A 271 2.82 -6.34 -13.27
C TRP A 271 2.98 -4.89 -13.64
N GLN A 272 1.90 -4.12 -13.41
CA GLN A 272 1.93 -2.66 -13.39
C GLN A 272 1.24 -2.19 -12.13
N TRP A 273 1.61 -1.00 -11.65
CA TRP A 273 0.95 -0.36 -10.53
C TRP A 273 0.93 1.15 -10.66
N HIS A 274 -0.05 1.73 -10.02
CA HIS A 274 -0.20 3.18 -9.87
C HIS A 274 -0.97 3.48 -8.59
N TYR A 275 -0.84 4.69 -8.08
CA TYR A 275 -1.73 5.16 -7.05
C TYR A 275 -2.97 5.77 -7.67
N ASP A 276 -4.13 5.38 -7.14
CA ASP A 276 -5.41 6.04 -7.39
C ASP A 276 -5.67 7.01 -6.24
N ILE A 277 -5.63 8.32 -6.56
CA ILE A 277 -5.57 9.39 -5.58
C ILE A 277 -6.98 9.89 -5.28
N LEU A 278 -7.38 9.88 -4.01
CA LEU A 278 -8.70 10.34 -3.58
C LEU A 278 -8.93 11.80 -4.01
N GLY A 279 -10.11 12.03 -4.65
CA GLY A 279 -10.51 13.38 -5.08
C GLY A 279 -9.84 13.89 -6.35
N ARG A 280 -9.06 13.03 -7.06
CA ARG A 280 -8.44 13.37 -8.34
C ARG A 280 -8.98 12.50 -9.48
N GLU A 281 -9.73 13.10 -10.40
CA GLU A 281 -10.33 12.38 -11.52
C GLU A 281 -9.30 11.81 -12.51
N SER A 282 -8.17 12.50 -12.71
CA SER A 282 -7.17 12.13 -13.72
C SER A 282 -6.07 11.20 -13.22
N ASN A 283 -6.02 10.89 -11.93
CA ASN A 283 -4.88 10.18 -11.29
C ASN A 283 -3.50 10.78 -11.65
N ASN A 284 -3.46 12.07 -12.00
CA ASN A 284 -2.22 12.76 -12.31
C ASN A 284 -1.41 12.97 -11.01
N PRO A 285 -0.20 12.40 -10.88
CA PRO A 285 0.58 12.48 -9.65
C PRO A 285 1.26 13.85 -9.43
N ILE A 286 1.16 14.77 -10.40
CA ILE A 286 1.86 16.06 -10.36
C ILE A 286 1.06 17.08 -9.55
N TYR A 287 1.67 17.65 -8.52
CA TYR A 287 1.13 18.75 -7.70
C TYR A 287 2.02 19.97 -7.84
N LEU A 288 1.45 21.09 -8.32
CA LEU A 288 2.13 22.38 -8.34
C LEU A 288 2.17 22.95 -6.91
N LEU A 289 3.36 23.33 -6.45
CA LEU A 289 3.59 23.91 -5.12
C LEU A 289 4.02 25.38 -5.17
N SER A 290 4.49 25.86 -6.33
CA SER A 290 4.89 27.25 -6.50
C SER A 290 3.67 28.18 -6.50
N ASP A 291 3.88 29.38 -5.93
CA ASP A 291 2.95 30.50 -5.99
C ASP A 291 2.82 30.98 -7.45
N GLU A 292 1.64 31.49 -7.84
CA GLU A 292 1.36 32.10 -9.16
C GLU A 292 2.32 33.25 -9.51
N HIS A 293 2.93 33.88 -8.50
CA HIS A 293 3.89 34.97 -8.70
C HIS A 293 5.35 34.51 -8.69
N SER A 294 5.59 33.23 -8.42
CA SER A 294 6.94 32.65 -8.41
C SER A 294 7.39 32.35 -9.83
N ARG A 295 8.59 32.83 -10.16
CA ARG A 295 9.25 32.42 -11.40
C ARG A 295 9.76 30.99 -11.33
N GLU A 296 10.02 30.47 -10.15
CA GLU A 296 10.43 29.09 -9.94
C GLU A 296 9.19 28.17 -9.97
N VAL A 297 9.17 27.20 -10.85
CA VAL A 297 8.14 26.15 -10.89
C VAL A 297 8.60 25.01 -9.99
N VAL A 298 7.88 24.79 -8.90
CA VAL A 298 8.13 23.73 -7.93
C VAL A 298 6.96 22.76 -7.96
N ILE A 299 7.27 21.47 -8.10
CA ILE A 299 6.25 20.41 -8.08
C ILE A 299 6.58 19.33 -7.06
N LYS A 300 5.54 18.65 -6.60
CA LYS A 300 5.57 17.37 -5.91
C LYS A 300 5.06 16.28 -6.85
N VAL A 301 5.69 15.10 -6.85
CA VAL A 301 5.22 13.92 -7.59
C VAL A 301 4.78 12.85 -6.59
N ALA A 302 3.47 12.62 -6.48
CA ALA A 302 2.91 11.61 -5.59
C ALA A 302 3.25 10.19 -6.07
N GLY A 303 3.64 9.30 -5.13
CA GLY A 303 4.02 7.93 -5.48
C GLY A 303 5.32 7.81 -6.26
N TRP A 304 6.19 8.83 -6.17
CA TRP A 304 7.49 8.87 -6.83
C TRP A 304 8.38 7.65 -6.52
N GLU A 305 9.07 7.20 -7.53
CA GLU A 305 10.08 6.14 -7.47
C GLU A 305 11.34 6.59 -8.25
N ASP A 306 12.52 6.16 -7.82
CA ASP A 306 13.79 6.54 -8.45
C ASP A 306 13.90 6.09 -9.94
N ALA A 307 13.08 5.12 -10.36
CA ALA A 307 12.98 4.69 -11.74
C ALA A 307 12.17 5.62 -12.65
N TRP A 308 11.49 6.62 -12.10
CA TRP A 308 10.71 7.57 -12.87
C TRP A 308 11.60 8.70 -13.41
N ARG A 309 11.09 9.46 -14.40
CA ARG A 309 11.75 10.64 -14.95
C ARG A 309 10.82 11.83 -14.90
N VAL A 310 11.39 13.00 -14.57
CA VAL A 310 10.68 14.28 -14.57
C VAL A 310 11.42 15.22 -15.49
N GLU A 311 10.78 15.56 -16.61
CA GLU A 311 11.32 16.40 -17.66
C GLU A 311 10.39 17.58 -17.90
N TRP A 312 10.89 18.66 -18.47
CA TRP A 312 10.08 19.82 -18.76
C TRP A 312 10.39 20.45 -20.12
N THR A 313 9.40 21.16 -20.63
CA THR A 313 9.51 21.96 -21.86
C THR A 313 9.10 23.38 -21.55
N GLU A 314 9.69 24.33 -22.25
CA GLU A 314 9.35 25.75 -22.24
C GLU A 314 8.92 26.14 -23.65
N ASP A 315 7.69 26.66 -23.80
CA ASP A 315 7.11 27.01 -25.09
C ASP A 315 7.25 25.92 -26.18
N GLY A 316 7.16 24.65 -25.72
CA GLY A 316 7.29 23.47 -26.56
C GLY A 316 8.74 23.00 -26.82
N GLU A 317 9.74 23.73 -26.35
CA GLU A 317 11.15 23.35 -26.47
C GLU A 317 11.60 22.54 -25.24
N SER A 318 12.20 21.36 -25.44
CA SER A 318 12.70 20.52 -24.35
C SER A 318 13.87 21.18 -23.62
N LYS A 319 13.79 21.23 -22.31
CA LYS A 319 14.84 21.73 -21.39
C LYS A 319 15.51 20.60 -20.60
N GLY A 320 15.10 19.36 -20.81
CA GLY A 320 15.64 18.19 -20.13
C GLY A 320 15.01 17.92 -18.78
N ALA A 321 15.78 17.32 -17.86
CA ALA A 321 15.32 16.94 -16.54
C ALA A 321 15.11 18.16 -15.61
N MET A 322 14.06 18.13 -14.79
CA MET A 322 13.92 19.06 -13.67
C MET A 322 14.94 18.74 -12.57
N GLU A 323 15.35 19.73 -11.80
CA GLU A 323 16.22 19.56 -10.64
C GLU A 323 15.43 18.88 -9.51
N GLN A 324 15.87 17.68 -9.12
CA GLN A 324 15.32 16.97 -7.95
C GLN A 324 15.94 17.51 -6.66
N PHE A 325 15.12 17.73 -5.64
CA PHE A 325 15.60 18.18 -4.33
C PHE A 325 14.77 17.57 -3.19
N THR A 326 15.24 17.79 -1.98
CA THR A 326 14.62 17.25 -0.76
C THR A 326 14.03 18.37 0.06
N MET A 327 12.75 18.22 0.44
CA MET A 327 12.08 19.12 1.36
C MET A 327 11.03 18.39 2.22
N VAL A 328 10.61 19.02 3.30
CA VAL A 328 9.39 18.66 4.03
C VAL A 328 8.20 19.23 3.27
N ASP A 329 7.11 18.48 3.15
CA ASP A 329 5.93 18.91 2.41
C ASP A 329 5.33 20.18 3.02
N PRO A 330 5.24 21.31 2.27
CA PRO A 330 4.74 22.56 2.79
C PRO A 330 3.24 22.55 3.06
N GLU A 331 2.46 21.80 2.26
CA GLU A 331 1.02 21.66 2.45
C GLU A 331 0.73 20.87 3.74
N TYR A 332 1.49 19.80 3.99
CA TYR A 332 1.38 19.05 5.24
C TYR A 332 1.74 19.94 6.45
N MET A 333 2.82 20.73 6.37
CA MET A 333 3.23 21.62 7.46
C MET A 333 2.21 22.72 7.70
N HIS A 334 1.68 23.34 6.64
CA HIS A 334 0.63 24.33 6.73
C HIS A 334 -0.61 23.76 7.46
N TYR A 335 -1.01 22.53 7.08
CA TYR A 335 -2.12 21.84 7.72
C TYR A 335 -1.86 21.59 9.21
N VAL A 336 -0.70 21.09 9.56
CA VAL A 336 -0.29 20.84 10.94
C VAL A 336 -0.26 22.12 11.78
N GLU A 337 0.18 23.25 11.21
CA GLU A 337 0.27 24.54 11.91
C GLU A 337 -1.10 25.21 12.13
N GLN A 338 -2.07 24.98 11.25
CA GLN A 338 -3.41 25.55 11.35
C GLN A 338 -4.34 24.80 12.30
N GLU A 339 -4.08 23.54 12.58
CA GLU A 339 -4.95 22.69 13.42
C GLU A 339 -4.71 22.93 14.93
N ALA A 340 -4.91 24.17 15.36
CA ALA A 340 -4.74 24.60 16.76
C ALA A 340 -5.67 23.89 17.77
N ASN A 341 -6.62 23.08 17.30
CA ASN A 341 -7.63 22.41 18.14
C ASN A 341 -7.21 21.02 18.65
N TYR A 342 -6.07 20.49 18.17
CA TYR A 342 -5.59 19.20 18.65
C TYR A 342 -4.80 19.33 19.96
N SER A 343 -4.84 18.27 20.76
CA SER A 343 -3.99 18.19 21.95
C SER A 343 -2.51 18.27 21.58
N GLU A 344 -1.68 18.81 22.50
CA GLU A 344 -0.23 18.89 22.28
C GLU A 344 0.41 17.54 21.94
N VAL A 345 -0.12 16.43 22.48
CA VAL A 345 0.35 15.07 22.17
C VAL A 345 0.13 14.72 20.70
N ILE A 346 -1.05 15.06 20.17
CA ILE A 346 -1.37 14.85 18.75
C ILE A 346 -0.49 15.74 17.88
N MET A 347 -0.37 17.03 18.23
CA MET A 347 0.46 17.98 17.49
C MET A 347 1.93 17.55 17.41
N GLN A 348 2.50 17.05 18.52
CA GLN A 348 3.85 16.50 18.52
C GLN A 348 3.98 15.26 17.62
N ARG A 349 2.95 14.40 17.58
CA ARG A 349 2.93 13.25 16.71
C ARG A 349 2.90 13.65 15.23
N LEU A 350 2.05 14.60 14.86
CA LEU A 350 1.97 15.13 13.49
C LEU A 350 3.30 15.77 13.07
N ARG A 351 3.91 16.61 13.90
CA ARG A 351 5.22 17.23 13.64
C ARG A 351 6.33 16.18 13.45
N ARG A 352 6.34 15.10 14.25
CA ARG A 352 7.31 13.99 14.11
C ARG A 352 7.10 13.18 12.83
N SER A 353 5.90 13.19 12.28
CA SER A 353 5.58 12.50 11.01
C SER A 353 6.10 13.29 9.81
N ALA A 354 6.25 14.61 9.91
CA ALA A 354 6.81 15.46 8.88
C ALA A 354 8.27 15.06 8.59
N MET A 355 8.53 14.59 7.38
CA MET A 355 9.86 14.12 7.00
C MET A 355 10.27 14.64 5.63
N PRO A 356 11.53 15.08 5.49
CA PRO A 356 12.07 15.44 4.18
C PRO A 356 12.02 14.25 3.22
N ARG A 357 11.61 14.53 1.97
CA ARG A 357 11.52 13.56 0.87
C ARG A 357 12.10 14.15 -0.40
N ASN A 358 12.50 13.27 -1.32
CA ASN A 358 13.13 13.63 -2.60
C ASN A 358 12.18 13.57 -3.80
N HIS A 359 10.86 13.58 -3.57
CA HIS A 359 9.87 13.60 -4.64
C HIS A 359 9.43 15.00 -5.08
N TYR A 360 10.31 15.97 -4.87
CA TYR A 360 10.12 17.38 -5.26
C TYR A 360 11.10 17.74 -6.37
N PHE A 361 10.58 18.51 -7.31
CA PHE A 361 11.32 18.92 -8.51
C PHE A 361 11.10 20.39 -8.76
N ARG A 362 12.10 21.05 -9.35
CA ARG A 362 12.02 22.46 -9.69
C ARG A 362 12.69 22.78 -11.01
N CYS A 363 12.22 23.86 -11.65
CA CYS A 363 12.88 24.49 -12.77
C CYS A 363 12.66 26.01 -12.72
N ILE A 364 13.49 26.75 -13.43
CA ILE A 364 13.38 28.21 -13.54
C ILE A 364 13.23 28.53 -15.04
N PRO A 365 12.00 28.81 -15.50
CA PRO A 365 11.76 29.22 -16.88
C PRO A 365 12.43 30.56 -17.23
N SER A 366 12.62 30.83 -18.51
CA SER A 366 13.11 32.11 -18.98
C SER A 366 12.12 33.25 -18.71
N GLU A 367 12.59 34.51 -18.74
CA GLU A 367 11.72 35.67 -18.44
C GLU A 367 10.55 35.83 -19.38
N ASN A 368 10.70 35.32 -20.61
CA ASN A 368 9.71 35.46 -21.66
C ASN A 368 8.92 34.15 -21.92
N ALA A 369 9.10 33.13 -21.05
CA ALA A 369 8.34 31.90 -21.17
C ALA A 369 6.84 32.18 -21.06
N THR A 370 6.05 31.63 -21.97
CA THR A 370 4.60 31.73 -21.97
C THR A 370 3.92 30.47 -21.49
N SER A 371 4.65 29.33 -21.52
CA SER A 371 4.15 28.07 -21.01
C SER A 371 5.27 27.14 -20.55
N VAL A 372 5.03 26.41 -19.46
CA VAL A 372 5.91 25.36 -18.97
C VAL A 372 5.12 24.06 -18.87
N THR A 373 5.51 23.06 -19.64
CA THR A 373 4.90 21.72 -19.54
C THR A 373 5.85 20.77 -18.85
N ILE A 374 5.38 20.18 -17.75
CA ILE A 374 6.07 19.16 -16.98
C ILE A 374 5.58 17.79 -17.42
N ASN A 375 6.51 16.88 -17.72
CA ASN A 375 6.23 15.50 -18.09
C ASN A 375 6.88 14.55 -17.09
N VAL A 376 6.06 13.72 -16.45
CA VAL A 376 6.50 12.67 -15.52
C VAL A 376 6.27 11.32 -16.19
N THR A 377 7.34 10.58 -16.42
CA THR A 377 7.27 9.22 -16.99
C THR A 377 7.54 8.19 -15.91
N ASN A 378 6.56 7.32 -15.62
CA ASN A 378 6.73 6.28 -14.63
C ASN A 378 7.58 5.10 -15.15
N ARG A 379 7.91 4.13 -14.28
CA ARG A 379 8.72 2.95 -14.65
C ARG A 379 8.11 2.08 -15.75
N PHE A 380 6.81 2.20 -15.99
CA PHE A 380 6.08 1.44 -17.01
C PHE A 380 5.92 2.21 -18.33
N GLY A 381 6.52 3.41 -18.45
CA GLY A 381 6.47 4.25 -19.62
C GLY A 381 5.20 5.10 -19.75
N ARG A 382 4.30 5.09 -18.76
CA ARG A 382 3.14 5.99 -18.74
C ARG A 382 3.59 7.42 -18.48
N VAL A 383 3.14 8.35 -19.31
CA VAL A 383 3.45 9.77 -19.19
C VAL A 383 2.26 10.51 -18.59
N TYR A 384 2.55 11.33 -17.58
CA TYR A 384 1.63 12.30 -17.00
C TYR A 384 2.14 13.69 -17.30
N SER A 385 1.25 14.59 -17.68
CA SER A 385 1.63 15.96 -18.06
C SER A 385 0.85 16.99 -17.25
N HIS A 386 1.51 18.11 -16.97
CA HIS A 386 0.91 19.30 -16.36
C HIS A 386 1.49 20.55 -17.00
N THR A 387 0.64 21.48 -17.43
CA THR A 387 1.07 22.73 -18.06
C THR A 387 0.74 23.89 -17.14
N VAL A 388 1.70 24.79 -16.97
CA VAL A 388 1.60 26.09 -16.26
C VAL A 388 1.72 27.18 -17.33
N GLU A 389 0.75 28.09 -17.38
CA GLU A 389 0.68 29.24 -18.28
C GLU A 389 1.05 30.54 -17.55
#